data_d0f23d134e09e51ca9b73ff3e00f535a
#
_entry.id   d0f23d134e09e51ca9b73ff3e00f535a
#
_cell.length_a   1.000
_cell.length_b   1.000
_cell.length_c   1.000
_cell.angle_alpha   90.00
_cell.angle_beta   90.00
_cell.angle_gamma   90.00
#
_symmetry.space_group_name_H-M   'P 1'
#
loop_
_entity.id
_entity.type
_entity.pdbx_description
1 polymer ?
#
loop_
_entity_poly.entity_id
_entity_poly.type
_entity_poly.pdbx_seq_one_letter_code
_entity_poly.pdbx_strand_id
1 'polypeptide(L)'
;MLEVINKIKQWYKHRQLIKKGILIPIKSYEQYTCLVKDIKSNSTQKIFTNCYIMPAEVKRLISLGNLYMVNTNCGLALADDEGGYYYLFLYVDMLQSLVLPALDKDILVEDVYYEGRKTEAQNKFEEYVQNAGCMFVNKYNAITDRPQLSPEKYWKRLSSIEKTLTEEGKKICQPKENQLKEFERVYRETIDKYVQKRYSKKERKKQRALGYLHCIDDEKGNIYAIHISGLLHGGAIATRKDCQGGIYSPALMLYINKGFYEAMPKDEDARKEYMRSKGIGGWIAVDNIPSWRMHKMLGFKATEKSMNQFVIKSTM
;
A
#
# COMPACT_ATOMS: atom_id res chain seq x y z
N MET A 1 2.33 -5.60 -29.00
CA MET A 1 3.42 -6.57 -29.27
C MET A 1 4.62 -6.34 -28.35
N LEU A 2 5.22 -5.14 -28.26
CA LEU A 2 6.39 -4.83 -27.42
C LEU A 2 6.18 -5.16 -25.94
N GLU A 3 5.00 -4.85 -25.39
CA GLU A 3 4.65 -5.15 -23.97
C GLU A 3 4.63 -6.65 -23.68
N VAL A 4 4.15 -7.46 -24.60
CA VAL A 4 4.13 -8.92 -24.46
C VAL A 4 5.55 -9.48 -24.46
N ILE A 5 6.39 -8.99 -25.37
CA ILE A 5 7.81 -9.39 -25.46
C ILE A 5 8.54 -9.03 -24.17
N ASN A 6 8.31 -7.84 -23.62
CA ASN A 6 8.92 -7.41 -22.35
C ASN A 6 8.46 -8.28 -21.18
N LYS A 7 7.18 -8.65 -21.10
CA LYS A 7 6.67 -9.58 -20.07
C LYS A 7 7.31 -10.98 -20.18
N ILE A 8 7.49 -11.49 -21.40
CA ILE A 8 8.16 -12.79 -21.63
C ILE A 8 9.63 -12.73 -21.18
N LYS A 9 10.35 -11.65 -21.56
CA LYS A 9 11.73 -11.46 -21.13
C LYS A 9 11.86 -11.39 -19.60
N GLN A 10 10.99 -10.63 -18.96
CA GLN A 10 10.97 -10.50 -17.49
C GLN A 10 10.65 -11.82 -16.82
N TRP A 11 9.66 -12.58 -17.30
CA TRP A 11 9.36 -13.92 -16.81
C TRP A 11 10.55 -14.88 -16.93
N TYR A 12 11.28 -14.82 -18.05
CA TYR A 12 12.47 -15.65 -18.25
C TYR A 12 13.58 -15.28 -17.25
N LYS A 13 13.86 -14.00 -17.07
CA LYS A 13 14.84 -13.51 -16.07
C LYS A 13 14.47 -13.97 -14.66
N HIS A 14 13.22 -13.80 -14.26
CA HIS A 14 12.72 -14.26 -12.96
C HIS A 14 12.96 -15.77 -12.76
N ARG A 15 12.66 -16.61 -13.75
CA ARG A 15 12.96 -18.05 -13.69
C ARG A 15 14.45 -18.36 -13.58
N GLN A 16 15.31 -17.57 -14.19
CA GLN A 16 16.75 -17.72 -14.05
C GLN A 16 17.22 -17.40 -12.61
N LEU A 17 16.65 -16.39 -11.98
CA LEU A 17 16.96 -16.07 -10.58
C LEU A 17 16.59 -17.24 -9.65
N ILE A 18 15.43 -17.87 -9.86
CA ILE A 18 15.02 -19.06 -9.09
C ILE A 18 15.99 -20.24 -9.37
N LYS A 19 16.30 -20.50 -10.62
CA LYS A 19 17.23 -21.58 -11.02
C LYS A 19 18.62 -21.43 -10.41
N LYS A 20 19.11 -20.19 -10.30
CA LYS A 20 20.42 -19.86 -9.69
C LYS A 20 20.38 -19.83 -8.16
N GLY A 21 19.24 -20.07 -7.53
CA GLY A 21 19.09 -19.99 -6.09
C GLY A 21 19.21 -18.57 -5.50
N ILE A 22 19.05 -17.53 -6.33
CA ILE A 22 19.05 -16.13 -5.90
C ILE A 22 17.70 -15.78 -5.25
N LEU A 23 16.59 -16.22 -5.85
CA LEU A 23 15.25 -16.18 -5.28
C LEU A 23 14.82 -17.60 -4.93
N ILE A 24 14.50 -17.84 -3.67
CA ILE A 24 14.09 -19.15 -3.15
C ILE A 24 12.63 -19.04 -2.70
N PRO A 25 11.66 -19.70 -3.40
CA PRO A 25 10.26 -19.61 -3.03
C PRO A 25 10.00 -20.13 -1.61
N ILE A 26 9.29 -19.37 -0.81
CA ILE A 26 8.79 -19.83 0.50
C ILE A 26 7.48 -20.56 0.27
N LYS A 27 7.45 -21.85 0.65
CA LYS A 27 6.36 -22.77 0.32
C LYS A 27 5.35 -22.96 1.45
N SER A 28 5.73 -22.66 2.69
CA SER A 28 4.83 -22.79 3.84
C SER A 28 5.06 -21.72 4.89
N TYR A 29 4.04 -21.52 5.73
CA TYR A 29 4.14 -20.58 6.86
C TYR A 29 5.11 -21.09 7.94
N GLU A 30 5.23 -22.41 8.10
CA GLU A 30 6.23 -23.04 9.00
C GLU A 30 7.65 -22.72 8.52
N GLN A 31 7.92 -22.86 7.22
CA GLN A 31 9.22 -22.48 6.64
C GLN A 31 9.55 -21.01 6.95
N TYR A 32 8.60 -20.10 6.72
CA TYR A 32 8.77 -18.68 7.05
C TYR A 32 9.09 -18.47 8.53
N THR A 33 8.32 -19.09 9.43
CA THR A 33 8.49 -18.93 10.89
C THR A 33 9.82 -19.52 11.38
N CYS A 34 10.26 -20.64 10.82
CA CYS A 34 11.58 -21.20 11.10
C CYS A 34 12.68 -20.23 10.70
N LEU A 35 12.69 -19.72 9.47
CA LEU A 35 13.67 -18.74 9.00
C LEU A 35 13.76 -17.51 9.91
N VAL A 36 12.61 -16.93 10.29
CA VAL A 36 12.58 -15.76 11.18
C VAL A 36 13.04 -16.11 12.60
N LYS A 37 12.74 -17.32 13.10
CA LYS A 37 13.19 -17.78 14.40
C LYS A 37 14.71 -18.01 14.39
N ASP A 38 15.22 -18.65 13.37
CA ASP A 38 16.64 -18.97 13.24
C ASP A 38 17.51 -17.71 13.23
N ILE A 39 17.13 -16.70 12.44
CA ILE A 39 17.88 -15.43 12.45
C ILE A 39 17.81 -14.72 13.79
N LYS A 40 16.67 -14.75 14.48
CA LYS A 40 16.53 -14.16 15.82
C LYS A 40 17.30 -14.89 16.90
N SER A 41 17.43 -16.21 16.78
CA SER A 41 18.17 -17.05 17.77
C SER A 41 19.68 -17.00 17.57
N ASN A 42 20.14 -16.84 16.34
CA ASN A 42 21.57 -16.86 15.99
C ASN A 42 22.20 -15.46 15.95
N SER A 43 21.40 -14.41 16.07
CA SER A 43 21.91 -13.04 16.06
C SER A 43 22.54 -12.68 17.39
N THR A 44 23.75 -12.12 17.33
CA THR A 44 24.50 -11.62 18.49
C THR A 44 24.20 -10.18 18.84
N GLN A 45 23.49 -9.47 17.97
CA GLN A 45 23.15 -8.06 18.10
C GLN A 45 21.63 -7.84 17.91
N LYS A 46 21.18 -6.61 18.19
CA LYS A 46 19.81 -6.23 17.93
C LYS A 46 19.53 -6.22 16.44
N ILE A 47 18.55 -7.03 16.02
CA ILE A 47 18.15 -7.15 14.63
C ILE A 47 17.40 -5.89 14.20
N PHE A 48 17.80 -5.29 13.08
CA PHE A 48 16.96 -4.38 12.33
C PHE A 48 15.89 -5.19 11.57
N THR A 49 14.66 -4.73 11.60
CA THR A 49 13.60 -5.25 10.73
C THR A 49 12.64 -4.15 10.32
N ASN A 50 12.29 -4.14 9.04
CA ASN A 50 11.21 -3.34 8.46
C ASN A 50 9.98 -4.22 8.12
N CYS A 51 9.94 -5.46 8.60
CA CYS A 51 8.84 -6.38 8.34
C CYS A 51 7.70 -6.15 9.34
N TYR A 52 6.67 -5.48 8.90
CA TYR A 52 5.45 -5.17 9.70
C TYR A 52 4.22 -5.92 9.19
N ILE A 53 4.40 -6.91 8.29
CA ILE A 53 3.28 -7.65 7.72
C ILE A 53 2.66 -8.62 8.74
N MET A 54 1.33 -8.69 8.71
CA MET A 54 0.58 -9.58 9.61
C MET A 54 0.68 -11.04 9.16
N PRO A 55 0.58 -12.02 10.08
CA PRO A 55 0.62 -13.46 9.74
C PRO A 55 -0.36 -13.87 8.64
N ALA A 56 -1.55 -13.29 8.60
CA ALA A 56 -2.55 -13.55 7.57
C ALA A 56 -2.06 -13.13 6.18
N GLU A 57 -1.33 -12.02 6.10
CA GLU A 57 -0.75 -11.54 4.85
C GLU A 57 0.39 -12.44 4.38
N VAL A 58 1.29 -12.84 5.27
CA VAL A 58 2.36 -13.80 4.94
C VAL A 58 1.76 -15.07 4.34
N LYS A 59 0.72 -15.65 4.98
CA LYS A 59 0.02 -16.83 4.47
C LYS A 59 -0.58 -16.59 3.08
N ARG A 60 -1.14 -15.40 2.85
CA ARG A 60 -1.70 -15.03 1.54
C ARG A 60 -0.60 -14.93 0.47
N LEU A 61 0.51 -14.28 0.76
CA LEU A 61 1.64 -14.15 -0.18
C LEU A 61 2.19 -15.53 -0.55
N ILE A 62 2.36 -16.42 0.42
CA ILE A 62 2.78 -17.81 0.18
C ILE A 62 1.77 -18.53 -0.70
N SER A 63 0.48 -18.43 -0.43
CA SER A 63 -0.56 -19.09 -1.24
C SER A 63 -0.61 -18.60 -2.69
N LEU A 64 -0.17 -17.37 -2.94
CA LEU A 64 -0.04 -16.79 -4.28
C LEU A 64 1.29 -17.13 -4.96
N GLY A 65 2.26 -17.71 -4.24
CA GLY A 65 3.62 -17.94 -4.73
C GLY A 65 4.42 -16.68 -4.94
N ASN A 66 4.12 -15.60 -4.19
CA ASN A 66 4.72 -14.28 -4.34
C ASN A 66 5.81 -13.99 -3.31
N LEU A 67 6.01 -14.85 -2.30
CA LEU A 67 7.00 -14.63 -1.25
C LEU A 67 8.25 -15.48 -1.50
N TYR A 68 9.40 -14.81 -1.52
CA TYR A 68 10.70 -15.42 -1.77
C TYR A 68 11.69 -15.04 -0.66
N MET A 69 12.56 -15.96 -0.30
CA MET A 69 13.80 -15.62 0.37
C MET A 69 14.81 -15.16 -0.69
N VAL A 70 15.46 -14.03 -0.44
CA VAL A 70 16.58 -13.54 -1.25
C VAL A 70 17.87 -14.10 -0.67
N ASN A 71 18.66 -14.77 -1.47
CA ASN A 71 19.96 -15.31 -1.05
C ASN A 71 20.95 -14.15 -0.89
N THR A 72 21.24 -13.79 0.35
CA THR A 72 22.15 -12.73 0.76
C THR A 72 23.36 -13.31 1.49
N ASN A 73 24.40 -12.51 1.64
CA ASN A 73 25.60 -12.91 2.37
C ASN A 73 25.43 -12.89 3.90
N CYS A 74 24.44 -12.17 4.42
CA CYS A 74 24.13 -12.13 5.85
C CYS A 74 22.65 -11.76 6.08
N GLY A 75 22.12 -12.12 7.24
CA GLY A 75 20.75 -11.85 7.61
C GLY A 75 19.71 -12.62 6.79
N LEU A 76 18.45 -12.23 6.94
CA LEU A 76 17.32 -12.75 6.17
C LEU A 76 16.67 -11.60 5.41
N ALA A 77 16.64 -11.70 4.08
CA ALA A 77 15.90 -10.81 3.22
C ALA A 77 14.75 -11.58 2.54
N LEU A 78 13.55 -11.04 2.63
CA LEU A 78 12.35 -11.61 2.01
C LEU A 78 11.84 -10.63 0.95
N ALA A 79 11.53 -11.13 -0.24
CA ALA A 79 10.98 -10.36 -1.34
C ALA A 79 9.52 -10.76 -1.60
N ASP A 80 8.59 -9.81 -1.51
CA ASP A 80 7.23 -9.93 -2.02
C ASP A 80 7.19 -9.43 -3.47
N ASP A 81 6.80 -10.30 -4.39
CA ASP A 81 6.65 -9.94 -5.80
C ASP A 81 5.37 -9.17 -6.06
N GLU A 82 5.46 -7.85 -6.06
CA GLU A 82 4.36 -6.93 -6.37
C GLU A 82 4.10 -6.77 -7.88
N GLY A 83 4.67 -7.64 -8.72
CA GLY A 83 4.49 -7.64 -10.17
C GLY A 83 5.35 -6.64 -10.92
N GLY A 84 5.47 -5.40 -10.46
CA GLY A 84 6.30 -4.35 -11.07
C GLY A 84 7.61 -4.08 -10.34
N TYR A 85 7.71 -4.49 -9.11
CA TYR A 85 8.88 -4.39 -8.22
C TYR A 85 8.82 -5.48 -7.16
N TYR A 86 9.89 -5.65 -6.38
CA TYR A 86 9.92 -6.44 -5.16
C TYR A 86 9.80 -5.53 -3.96
N TYR A 87 8.86 -5.81 -3.07
CA TYR A 87 8.85 -5.20 -1.74
C TYR A 87 9.74 -6.02 -0.81
N LEU A 88 10.76 -5.40 -0.22
CA LEU A 88 11.79 -6.11 0.54
C LEU A 88 11.59 -5.96 2.05
N PHE A 89 11.52 -7.09 2.74
CA PHE A 89 11.52 -7.19 4.18
C PHE A 89 12.87 -7.71 4.66
N LEU A 90 13.46 -7.05 5.63
CA LEU A 90 14.78 -7.36 6.17
C LEU A 90 14.69 -7.80 7.63
N TYR A 91 15.52 -8.76 7.99
CA TYR A 91 15.89 -9.16 9.34
C TYR A 91 17.41 -9.28 9.40
N VAL A 92 18.09 -8.23 9.80
CA VAL A 92 19.55 -8.14 9.69
C VAL A 92 20.15 -7.51 10.94
N ASP A 93 21.19 -8.11 11.49
CA ASP A 93 21.96 -7.58 12.63
C ASP A 93 23.18 -6.75 12.18
N MET A 94 23.75 -7.06 11.01
CA MET A 94 24.91 -6.36 10.42
C MET A 94 24.55 -5.70 9.09
N LEU A 95 23.73 -4.65 9.13
CA LEU A 95 23.25 -3.95 7.92
C LEU A 95 24.38 -3.48 7.00
N GLN A 96 25.51 -3.00 7.57
CA GLN A 96 26.64 -2.49 6.79
C GLN A 96 27.32 -3.59 5.95
N SER A 97 27.14 -4.85 6.34
CA SER A 97 27.70 -6.01 5.62
C SER A 97 26.71 -6.62 4.62
N LEU A 98 25.43 -6.19 4.65
CA LEU A 98 24.41 -6.75 3.76
C LEU A 98 24.68 -6.38 2.31
N VAL A 99 24.79 -7.40 1.47
CA VAL A 99 24.87 -7.27 0.01
C VAL A 99 23.65 -7.91 -0.62
N LEU A 100 22.83 -7.10 -1.29
CA LEU A 100 21.70 -7.59 -2.05
C LEU A 100 22.14 -8.00 -3.46
N PRO A 101 21.74 -9.18 -3.95
CA PRO A 101 22.04 -9.58 -5.31
C PRO A 101 21.23 -8.73 -6.31
N ALA A 102 21.72 -8.63 -7.54
CA ALA A 102 20.95 -8.01 -8.62
C ALA A 102 19.68 -8.80 -8.90
N LEU A 103 18.54 -8.12 -8.90
CA LEU A 103 17.23 -8.69 -9.20
C LEU A 103 16.69 -8.13 -10.54
N ASP A 104 15.75 -8.84 -11.15
CA ASP A 104 15.15 -8.51 -12.45
C ASP A 104 14.10 -7.39 -12.39
N LYS A 105 13.82 -6.88 -11.21
CA LYS A 105 12.88 -5.76 -10.94
C LYS A 105 13.49 -4.80 -9.94
N ASP A 106 12.98 -3.57 -9.92
CA ASP A 106 13.27 -2.61 -8.87
C ASP A 106 12.93 -3.22 -7.50
N ILE A 107 13.70 -2.85 -6.47
CA ILE A 107 13.46 -3.26 -5.09
C ILE A 107 12.98 -2.05 -4.30
N LEU A 108 11.84 -2.16 -3.66
CA LEU A 108 11.29 -1.16 -2.76
C LEU A 108 11.56 -1.56 -1.32
N VAL A 109 12.12 -0.64 -0.55
CA VAL A 109 12.38 -0.83 0.88
C VAL A 109 11.78 0.33 1.65
N GLU A 110 11.14 0.03 2.77
CA GLU A 110 10.56 1.04 3.66
C GLU A 110 11.16 0.94 5.05
N ASP A 111 11.33 2.09 5.69
CA ASP A 111 11.65 2.22 7.10
C ASP A 111 10.53 2.97 7.81
N VAL A 112 9.98 2.37 8.85
CA VAL A 112 8.91 2.96 9.67
C VAL A 112 9.48 3.33 11.03
N TYR A 113 9.34 4.58 11.42
CA TYR A 113 9.89 5.11 12.67
C TYR A 113 8.94 6.13 13.32
N TYR A 114 9.24 6.49 14.57
CA TYR A 114 8.60 7.62 15.25
C TYR A 114 9.50 8.84 15.17
N GLU A 115 8.95 10.00 14.78
CA GLU A 115 9.69 11.26 14.70
C GLU A 115 10.34 11.58 16.05
N GLY A 116 11.62 12.01 15.98
CA GLY A 116 12.42 12.28 17.18
C GLY A 116 12.82 11.07 18.02
N ARG A 117 12.48 9.84 17.60
CA ARG A 117 12.74 8.59 18.34
C ARG A 117 13.33 7.50 17.46
N LYS A 118 14.12 7.85 16.45
CA LYS A 118 14.83 6.85 15.65
C LYS A 118 15.79 6.04 16.53
N THR A 119 15.74 4.74 16.36
CA THR A 119 16.68 3.82 17.02
C THR A 119 18.02 3.84 16.30
N GLU A 120 19.09 3.41 16.97
CA GLU A 120 20.40 3.22 16.35
C GLU A 120 20.33 2.32 15.11
N ALA A 121 19.52 1.25 15.15
CA ALA A 121 19.32 0.35 14.02
C ALA A 121 18.69 1.06 12.81
N GLN A 122 17.77 2.00 13.04
CA GLN A 122 17.16 2.81 11.96
C GLN A 122 18.16 3.81 11.37
N ASN A 123 19.01 4.42 12.19
CA ASN A 123 20.09 5.29 11.69
C ASN A 123 21.09 4.49 10.82
N LYS A 124 21.49 3.31 11.27
CA LYS A 124 22.33 2.39 10.47
C LYS A 124 21.66 1.96 9.16
N PHE A 125 20.34 1.80 9.16
CA PHE A 125 19.61 1.49 7.94
C PHE A 125 19.63 2.68 6.96
N GLU A 126 19.47 3.90 7.42
CA GLU A 126 19.59 5.09 6.56
C GLU A 126 20.99 5.21 5.95
N GLU A 127 22.03 4.98 6.74
CA GLU A 127 23.41 4.93 6.23
C GLU A 127 23.57 3.83 5.19
N TYR A 128 23.01 2.64 5.44
CA TYR A 128 23.07 1.52 4.50
C TYR A 128 22.40 1.88 3.16
N VAL A 129 21.19 2.42 3.16
CA VAL A 129 20.48 2.75 1.92
C VAL A 129 21.18 3.88 1.15
N GLN A 130 21.80 4.84 1.82
CA GLN A 130 22.61 5.88 1.19
C GLN A 130 23.87 5.28 0.52
N ASN A 131 24.60 4.43 1.23
CA ASN A 131 25.83 3.78 0.73
C ASN A 131 25.53 2.77 -0.40
N ALA A 132 24.37 2.10 -0.35
CA ALA A 132 23.91 1.20 -1.41
C ALA A 132 23.42 1.92 -2.67
N GLY A 133 23.47 3.26 -2.72
CA GLY A 133 22.98 4.05 -3.84
C GLY A 133 21.48 3.97 -4.05
N CYS A 134 20.73 3.70 -2.97
CA CYS A 134 19.27 3.69 -3.02
C CYS A 134 18.75 5.09 -3.29
N MET A 135 17.77 5.15 -4.18
CA MET A 135 17.08 6.40 -4.48
C MET A 135 15.93 6.60 -3.47
N PHE A 136 15.94 7.73 -2.78
CA PHE A 136 14.79 8.15 -1.97
C PHE A 136 13.59 8.41 -2.88
N VAL A 137 12.44 7.84 -2.55
CA VAL A 137 11.21 8.02 -3.31
C VAL A 137 10.31 9.02 -2.63
N ASN A 138 9.95 8.77 -1.36
CA ASN A 138 9.04 9.65 -0.63
C ASN A 138 9.12 9.44 0.88
N LYS A 139 8.63 10.42 1.62
CA LYS A 139 8.34 10.35 3.05
C LYS A 139 6.83 10.40 3.26
N TYR A 140 6.33 9.56 4.13
CA TYR A 140 4.92 9.50 4.51
C TYR A 140 4.77 9.72 6.00
N ASN A 141 3.68 10.36 6.41
CA ASN A 141 3.25 10.36 7.80
C ASN A 141 2.00 9.49 7.93
N ALA A 142 1.94 8.71 9.01
CA ALA A 142 0.72 8.01 9.36
C ALA A 142 -0.33 9.02 9.84
N ILE A 143 -1.56 8.81 9.45
CA ILE A 143 -2.72 9.53 9.99
C ILE A 143 -3.31 8.75 11.17
N THR A 144 -4.09 9.44 12.00
CA THR A 144 -4.92 8.76 13.00
C THR A 144 -5.77 7.72 12.30
N ASP A 145 -5.82 6.55 12.89
CA ASP A 145 -6.51 5.39 12.35
C ASP A 145 -8.06 5.45 12.47
N ARG A 146 -8.61 6.63 12.77
CA ARG A 146 -10.05 6.84 12.96
C ARG A 146 -10.50 8.21 12.51
N PRO A 147 -11.66 8.30 11.82
CA PRO A 147 -12.29 9.59 11.58
C PRO A 147 -12.73 10.22 12.90
N GLN A 148 -12.43 11.51 13.07
CA GLN A 148 -12.76 12.29 14.28
C GLN A 148 -14.01 13.17 14.08
N LEU A 149 -14.71 13.04 12.97
CA LEU A 149 -15.89 13.82 12.68
C LEU A 149 -17.09 13.27 13.47
N SER A 150 -17.91 14.16 14.07
CA SER A 150 -19.14 13.70 14.71
C SER A 150 -20.12 13.10 13.67
N PRO A 151 -20.96 12.12 14.04
CA PRO A 151 -21.92 11.52 13.12
C PRO A 151 -22.80 12.56 12.39
N GLU A 152 -23.32 13.55 13.11
CA GLU A 152 -24.15 14.61 12.53
C GLU A 152 -23.40 15.40 11.46
N LYS A 153 -22.16 15.80 11.73
CA LYS A 153 -21.32 16.51 10.76
C LYS A 153 -20.97 15.63 9.56
N TYR A 154 -20.72 14.34 9.81
CA TYR A 154 -20.48 13.38 8.75
C TYR A 154 -21.67 13.25 7.80
N TRP A 155 -22.87 12.95 8.34
CA TRP A 155 -24.06 12.75 7.53
C TRP A 155 -24.46 14.02 6.77
N LYS A 156 -24.34 15.19 7.41
CA LYS A 156 -24.58 16.48 6.73
C LYS A 156 -23.65 16.67 5.53
N ARG A 157 -22.37 16.37 5.68
CA ARG A 157 -21.39 16.49 4.59
C ARG A 157 -21.65 15.48 3.47
N LEU A 158 -21.92 14.22 3.82
CA LEU A 158 -22.20 13.17 2.85
C LEU A 158 -23.43 13.55 2.00
N SER A 159 -24.55 13.92 2.64
CA SER A 159 -25.77 14.32 1.94
C SER A 159 -25.56 15.53 1.04
N SER A 160 -24.79 16.52 1.49
CA SER A 160 -24.48 17.69 0.66
C SER A 160 -23.68 17.31 -0.59
N ILE A 161 -22.68 16.44 -0.46
CA ILE A 161 -21.86 16.00 -1.59
C ILE A 161 -22.65 15.09 -2.54
N GLU A 162 -23.47 14.16 -2.02
CA GLU A 162 -24.33 13.30 -2.84
C GLU A 162 -25.32 14.14 -3.65
N LYS A 163 -25.90 15.20 -3.05
CA LYS A 163 -26.76 16.15 -3.76
C LYS A 163 -26.01 16.82 -4.92
N THR A 164 -24.82 17.37 -4.66
CA THR A 164 -24.01 18.02 -5.70
C THR A 164 -23.65 17.06 -6.84
N LEU A 165 -23.27 15.82 -6.52
CA LEU A 165 -23.00 14.80 -7.56
C LEU A 165 -24.25 14.54 -8.41
N THR A 166 -25.42 14.42 -7.77
CA THR A 166 -26.68 14.19 -8.48
C THR A 166 -27.03 15.36 -9.40
N GLU A 167 -26.86 16.60 -8.92
CA GLU A 167 -27.08 17.82 -9.72
C GLU A 167 -26.14 17.90 -10.94
N GLU A 168 -24.93 17.33 -10.82
CA GLU A 168 -23.98 17.19 -11.93
C GLU A 168 -24.21 15.97 -12.83
N GLY A 169 -25.28 15.18 -12.61
CA GLY A 169 -25.56 13.93 -13.33
C GLY A 169 -24.54 12.83 -13.06
N LYS A 170 -23.93 12.82 -11.87
CA LYS A 170 -22.90 11.87 -11.43
C LYS A 170 -23.35 11.07 -10.22
N LYS A 171 -22.74 9.90 -10.03
CA LYS A 171 -23.01 9.03 -8.88
C LYS A 171 -21.79 8.24 -8.46
N ILE A 172 -21.78 7.82 -7.20
CA ILE A 172 -20.82 6.84 -6.69
C ILE A 172 -21.39 5.45 -6.95
N CYS A 173 -20.61 4.60 -7.60
CA CYS A 173 -21.02 3.24 -7.94
C CYS A 173 -19.82 2.29 -8.01
N GLN A 174 -20.12 1.00 -8.16
CA GLN A 174 -19.13 0.02 -8.56
C GLN A 174 -18.92 0.13 -10.08
N PRO A 175 -17.65 0.14 -10.59
CA PRO A 175 -17.41 0.22 -12.02
C PRO A 175 -18.01 -1.00 -12.73
N LYS A 176 -18.66 -0.79 -13.88
CA LYS A 176 -19.13 -1.88 -14.77
C LYS A 176 -17.93 -2.62 -15.36
N GLU A 177 -18.12 -3.84 -15.84
CA GLU A 177 -17.02 -4.64 -16.40
C GLU A 177 -16.36 -3.96 -17.61
N ASN A 178 -17.14 -3.34 -18.47
CA ASN A 178 -16.63 -2.59 -19.62
C ASN A 178 -15.88 -1.31 -19.24
N GLN A 179 -16.09 -0.77 -18.02
CA GLN A 179 -15.40 0.41 -17.50
C GLN A 179 -14.05 0.06 -16.85
N LEU A 180 -13.72 -1.23 -16.61
CA LEU A 180 -12.47 -1.62 -15.94
C LEU A 180 -11.21 -1.15 -16.68
N LYS A 181 -11.26 -0.98 -18.01
CA LYS A 181 -10.14 -0.43 -18.78
C LYS A 181 -9.91 1.04 -18.44
N GLU A 182 -10.98 1.82 -18.37
CA GLU A 182 -10.92 3.25 -18.01
C GLU A 182 -10.54 3.43 -16.54
N PHE A 183 -11.09 2.62 -15.66
CA PHE A 183 -10.70 2.58 -14.24
C PHE A 183 -9.17 2.35 -14.08
N GLU A 184 -8.63 1.37 -14.79
CA GLU A 184 -7.18 1.08 -14.76
C GLU A 184 -6.35 2.22 -15.39
N ARG A 185 -6.87 2.93 -16.39
CA ARG A 185 -6.22 4.11 -16.96
C ARG A 185 -6.09 5.22 -15.92
N VAL A 186 -7.19 5.59 -15.25
CA VAL A 186 -7.18 6.59 -14.18
C VAL A 186 -6.20 6.18 -13.07
N TYR A 187 -6.23 4.90 -12.68
CA TYR A 187 -5.33 4.37 -11.67
C TYR A 187 -3.85 4.55 -12.04
N ARG A 188 -3.47 4.16 -13.24
CA ARG A 188 -2.06 4.21 -13.70
C ARG A 188 -1.54 5.61 -13.94
N GLU A 189 -2.41 6.53 -14.35
CA GLU A 189 -2.04 7.92 -14.62
C GLU A 189 -1.88 8.77 -13.36
N THR A 190 -2.51 8.34 -12.25
CA THR A 190 -2.60 9.16 -11.03
C THR A 190 -1.86 8.58 -9.85
N ILE A 191 -1.66 7.26 -9.80
CA ILE A 191 -1.02 6.59 -8.66
C ILE A 191 0.33 6.05 -9.11
N ASP A 192 1.38 6.46 -8.40
CA ASP A 192 2.73 5.96 -8.65
C ASP A 192 2.83 4.44 -8.44
N LYS A 193 3.68 3.78 -9.24
CA LYS A 193 3.85 2.33 -9.19
C LYS A 193 4.41 1.82 -7.85
N TYR A 194 5.13 2.66 -7.11
CA TYR A 194 5.68 2.31 -5.80
C TYR A 194 4.73 2.62 -4.64
N VAL A 195 3.66 3.37 -4.89
CA VAL A 195 2.62 3.65 -3.89
C VAL A 195 1.63 2.49 -3.80
N GLN A 196 1.32 1.88 -4.95
CA GLN A 196 0.31 0.83 -5.02
C GLN A 196 0.67 -0.23 -6.08
N LYS A 197 0.42 -1.48 -5.73
CA LYS A 197 0.59 -2.65 -6.61
C LYS A 197 -0.14 -2.49 -7.95
N ARG A 198 0.52 -2.90 -9.02
CA ARG A 198 -0.09 -2.99 -10.36
C ARG A 198 -0.79 -4.33 -10.55
N TYR A 199 -2.11 -4.29 -10.60
CA TYR A 199 -2.95 -5.47 -10.70
C TYR A 199 -3.16 -5.91 -12.14
N SER A 200 -3.20 -7.22 -12.37
CA SER A 200 -3.59 -7.80 -13.66
C SER A 200 -5.09 -7.61 -13.91
N LYS A 201 -5.51 -7.74 -15.17
CA LYS A 201 -6.94 -7.70 -15.55
C LYS A 201 -7.78 -8.73 -14.78
N LYS A 202 -7.23 -9.93 -14.54
CA LYS A 202 -7.91 -11.00 -13.78
C LYS A 202 -8.11 -10.60 -12.31
N GLU A 203 -7.09 -10.04 -11.68
CA GLU A 203 -7.17 -9.54 -10.31
C GLU A 203 -8.17 -8.39 -10.18
N ARG A 204 -8.17 -7.44 -11.13
CA ARG A 204 -9.17 -6.35 -11.17
C ARG A 204 -10.61 -6.86 -11.27
N LYS A 205 -10.86 -7.86 -12.11
CA LYS A 205 -12.17 -8.50 -12.18
C LYS A 205 -12.57 -9.13 -10.86
N LYS A 206 -11.63 -9.83 -10.19
CA LYS A 206 -11.86 -10.41 -8.87
C LYS A 206 -12.13 -9.33 -7.81
N GLN A 207 -11.35 -8.26 -7.77
CA GLN A 207 -11.58 -7.12 -6.86
C GLN A 207 -12.96 -6.49 -7.07
N ARG A 208 -13.37 -6.32 -8.35
CA ARG A 208 -14.72 -5.86 -8.68
C ARG A 208 -15.78 -6.81 -8.15
N ALA A 209 -15.66 -8.11 -8.40
CA ALA A 209 -16.63 -9.12 -7.94
C ALA A 209 -16.77 -9.14 -6.41
N LEU A 210 -15.70 -8.79 -5.68
CA LEU A 210 -15.68 -8.68 -4.22
C LEU A 210 -16.16 -7.32 -3.68
N GLY A 211 -16.57 -6.39 -4.56
CA GLY A 211 -17.03 -5.06 -4.13
C GLY A 211 -15.93 -4.10 -3.68
N TYR A 212 -14.67 -4.35 -4.01
CA TYR A 212 -13.53 -3.53 -3.58
C TYR A 212 -13.25 -2.33 -4.45
N LEU A 213 -13.94 -2.20 -5.57
CA LEU A 213 -13.76 -1.08 -6.49
C LEU A 213 -14.97 -0.17 -6.44
N HIS A 214 -14.73 1.14 -6.30
CA HIS A 214 -15.74 2.17 -6.43
C HIS A 214 -15.26 3.24 -7.42
N CYS A 215 -16.18 3.90 -8.07
CA CYS A 215 -15.88 5.05 -8.91
C CYS A 215 -17.00 6.08 -8.81
N ILE A 216 -16.69 7.29 -9.27
CA ILE A 216 -17.69 8.29 -9.61
C ILE A 216 -17.79 8.29 -11.11
N ASP A 217 -18.97 7.97 -11.64
CA ASP A 217 -19.24 8.01 -13.07
C ASP A 217 -20.45 8.88 -13.40
N ASP A 218 -20.59 9.21 -14.68
CA ASP A 218 -21.81 9.82 -15.26
C ASP A 218 -22.64 8.77 -16.02
N GLU A 219 -23.79 9.19 -16.55
CA GLU A 219 -24.68 8.33 -17.35
C GLU A 219 -24.01 7.81 -18.63
N LYS A 220 -23.02 8.55 -19.17
CA LYS A 220 -22.23 8.17 -20.35
C LYS A 220 -21.13 7.15 -20.01
N GLY A 221 -20.91 6.88 -18.71
CA GLY A 221 -19.91 5.93 -18.24
C GLY A 221 -18.49 6.50 -18.12
N ASN A 222 -18.33 7.82 -18.16
CA ASN A 222 -17.06 8.45 -17.89
C ASN A 222 -16.69 8.34 -16.40
N ILE A 223 -15.47 7.97 -16.10
CA ILE A 223 -14.97 7.88 -14.72
C ILE A 223 -14.22 9.16 -14.35
N TYR A 224 -14.60 9.78 -13.23
CA TYR A 224 -14.05 11.02 -12.69
C TYR A 224 -13.08 10.77 -11.55
N ALA A 225 -13.38 9.80 -10.69
CA ALA A 225 -12.53 9.38 -9.59
C ALA A 225 -12.73 7.89 -9.30
N ILE A 226 -11.74 7.29 -8.68
CA ILE A 226 -11.71 5.87 -8.33
C ILE A 226 -11.31 5.68 -6.89
N HIS A 227 -11.81 4.60 -6.29
CA HIS A 227 -11.36 4.07 -5.02
C HIS A 227 -11.14 2.56 -5.15
N ILE A 228 -10.06 2.11 -4.53
CA ILE A 228 -9.73 0.69 -4.40
C ILE A 228 -9.64 0.41 -2.91
N SER A 229 -10.47 -0.48 -2.39
CA SER A 229 -10.28 -1.00 -1.04
C SER A 229 -9.04 -1.90 -1.02
N GLY A 230 -8.07 -1.55 -0.19
CA GLY A 230 -6.93 -2.42 0.06
C GLY A 230 -7.32 -3.51 1.04
N LEU A 231 -7.09 -4.76 0.69
CA LEU A 231 -7.24 -5.88 1.64
C LEU A 231 -6.16 -5.81 2.72
N LEU A 232 -4.99 -5.27 2.42
CA LEU A 232 -3.79 -5.40 3.25
C LEU A 232 -2.84 -4.18 3.20
N HIS A 233 -2.82 -3.42 2.11
CA HIS A 233 -1.96 -2.25 1.93
C HIS A 233 -2.73 -0.92 1.86
N GLY A 234 -3.87 -0.85 2.53
CA GLY A 234 -4.72 0.33 2.50
C GLY A 234 -5.43 0.52 1.16
N GLY A 235 -6.45 1.33 1.17
CA GLY A 235 -7.15 1.75 -0.04
C GLY A 235 -6.40 2.88 -0.75
N ALA A 236 -6.70 3.08 -2.01
CA ALA A 236 -6.24 4.23 -2.76
C ALA A 236 -7.43 4.98 -3.35
N ILE A 237 -7.39 6.30 -3.24
CA ILE A 237 -8.33 7.20 -3.91
C ILE A 237 -7.56 8.02 -4.92
N ALA A 238 -8.06 8.09 -6.14
CA ALA A 238 -7.48 8.92 -7.17
C ALA A 238 -8.55 9.63 -7.98
N THR A 239 -8.32 10.89 -8.31
CA THR A 239 -9.16 11.69 -9.20
C THR A 239 -8.46 11.86 -10.53
N ARG A 240 -9.18 11.66 -11.62
CA ARG A 240 -8.68 11.90 -12.99
C ARG A 240 -8.00 13.28 -13.06
N LYS A 241 -6.88 13.38 -13.77
CA LYS A 241 -6.01 14.57 -13.71
C LYS A 241 -6.73 15.88 -14.05
N ASP A 242 -7.60 15.85 -15.05
CA ASP A 242 -8.40 16.99 -15.50
C ASP A 242 -9.57 17.35 -14.57
N CYS A 243 -9.81 16.53 -13.53
CA CYS A 243 -10.89 16.69 -12.56
C CYS A 243 -10.38 16.94 -11.14
N GLN A 244 -9.09 17.15 -10.96
CA GLN A 244 -8.47 17.39 -9.66
C GLN A 244 -8.89 18.74 -9.07
N GLY A 245 -8.87 18.83 -7.73
CA GLY A 245 -9.26 20.04 -6.99
C GLY A 245 -10.77 20.16 -6.70
N GLY A 246 -11.60 19.24 -7.25
CA GLY A 246 -13.05 19.21 -7.03
C GLY A 246 -13.49 18.32 -5.86
N ILE A 247 -14.77 17.98 -5.86
CA ILE A 247 -15.44 17.24 -4.77
C ILE A 247 -15.25 15.72 -4.84
N TYR A 248 -14.69 15.16 -5.92
CA TYR A 248 -14.75 13.72 -6.21
C TYR A 248 -13.98 12.85 -5.23
N SER A 249 -12.71 13.19 -4.92
CA SER A 249 -11.97 12.45 -3.88
C SER A 249 -12.60 12.59 -2.50
N PRO A 250 -13.02 13.80 -2.05
CA PRO A 250 -13.83 13.95 -0.83
C PRO A 250 -15.10 13.10 -0.81
N ALA A 251 -15.82 13.02 -1.92
CA ALA A 251 -17.04 12.22 -2.03
C ALA A 251 -16.75 10.73 -1.81
N LEU A 252 -15.74 10.18 -2.49
CA LEU A 252 -15.32 8.80 -2.29
C LEU A 252 -14.84 8.55 -0.86
N MET A 253 -14.06 9.47 -0.28
CA MET A 253 -13.59 9.34 1.10
C MET A 253 -14.75 9.30 2.11
N LEU A 254 -15.78 10.13 1.94
CA LEU A 254 -16.98 10.06 2.77
C LEU A 254 -17.73 8.74 2.53
N TYR A 255 -17.94 8.37 1.28
CA TYR A 255 -18.67 7.15 0.94
C TYR A 255 -18.07 5.88 1.52
N ILE A 256 -16.74 5.69 1.44
CA ILE A 256 -16.08 4.50 1.97
C ILE A 256 -16.12 4.40 3.50
N ASN A 257 -16.30 5.54 4.18
CA ASN A 257 -16.47 5.57 5.63
C ASN A 257 -17.93 5.40 6.07
N LYS A 258 -18.88 5.28 5.14
CA LYS A 258 -20.31 5.18 5.44
C LYS A 258 -20.63 4.02 6.37
N GLY A 259 -20.12 2.82 6.09
CA GLY A 259 -20.33 1.65 6.92
C GLY A 259 -19.78 1.80 8.35
N PHE A 260 -18.69 2.56 8.53
CA PHE A 260 -18.18 2.89 9.86
C PHE A 260 -19.18 3.72 10.66
N TYR A 261 -19.77 4.73 10.04
CA TYR A 261 -20.75 5.60 10.71
C TYR A 261 -22.12 4.95 10.87
N GLU A 262 -22.54 4.08 9.94
CA GLU A 262 -23.78 3.29 10.06
C GLU A 262 -23.74 2.29 11.21
N ALA A 263 -22.59 1.66 11.42
CA ALA A 263 -22.39 0.67 12.49
C ALA A 263 -22.07 1.31 13.86
N MET A 264 -21.98 2.64 13.93
CA MET A 264 -21.62 3.35 15.16
C MET A 264 -22.77 3.30 16.18
N PRO A 265 -22.49 2.87 17.45
CA PRO A 265 -23.50 2.85 18.50
C PRO A 265 -24.10 4.23 18.78
N LYS A 266 -25.39 4.25 19.14
CA LYS A 266 -26.08 5.49 19.55
C LYS A 266 -25.68 5.94 20.96
N ASP A 267 -25.44 4.97 21.85
CA ASP A 267 -24.97 5.22 23.20
C ASP A 267 -23.58 5.85 23.20
N GLU A 268 -23.36 6.84 24.05
CA GLU A 268 -22.13 7.66 24.00
C GLU A 268 -20.87 6.88 24.42
N ASP A 269 -20.97 6.03 25.47
CA ASP A 269 -19.81 5.30 25.95
C ASP A 269 -19.48 4.12 25.05
N ALA A 270 -20.50 3.40 24.56
CA ALA A 270 -20.32 2.38 23.53
C ALA A 270 -19.75 2.98 22.23
N ARG A 271 -20.12 4.20 21.87
CA ARG A 271 -19.56 4.94 20.72
C ARG A 271 -18.09 5.30 20.93
N LYS A 272 -17.70 5.77 22.11
CA LYS A 272 -16.29 6.03 22.45
C LYS A 272 -15.46 4.76 22.32
N GLU A 273 -15.95 3.62 22.81
CA GLU A 273 -15.26 2.34 22.71
C GLU A 273 -15.20 1.85 21.25
N TYR A 274 -16.29 1.95 20.49
CA TYR A 274 -16.32 1.64 19.06
C TYR A 274 -15.28 2.47 18.30
N MET A 275 -15.21 3.78 18.57
CA MET A 275 -14.23 4.68 17.99
C MET A 275 -12.79 4.31 18.37
N ARG A 276 -12.56 3.67 19.53
CA ARG A 276 -11.24 3.17 19.92
C ARG A 276 -10.88 1.83 19.27
N SER A 277 -11.85 0.95 19.07
CA SER A 277 -11.63 -0.42 18.59
C SER A 277 -11.59 -0.59 17.09
N LYS A 278 -12.25 0.32 16.34
CA LYS A 278 -12.35 0.28 14.88
C LYS A 278 -11.47 1.37 14.26
N GLY A 279 -10.34 0.97 13.72
CA GLY A 279 -9.39 1.87 13.08
C GLY A 279 -9.45 1.81 11.57
N ILE A 280 -9.25 2.96 10.92
CA ILE A 280 -8.96 3.08 9.50
C ILE A 280 -7.68 3.89 9.40
N GLY A 281 -6.54 3.22 9.35
CA GLY A 281 -5.24 3.85 9.24
C GLY A 281 -4.87 4.13 7.80
N GLY A 282 -3.90 4.99 7.61
CA GLY A 282 -3.35 5.28 6.29
C GLY A 282 -2.02 6.00 6.37
N TRP A 283 -1.33 6.02 5.25
CA TRP A 283 -0.11 6.75 5.03
C TRP A 283 -0.35 7.83 3.97
N ILE A 284 0.05 9.05 4.27
CA ILE A 284 -0.06 10.18 3.34
C ILE A 284 1.34 10.75 3.12
N ALA A 285 1.75 10.87 1.86
CA ALA A 285 2.99 11.53 1.53
C ALA A 285 3.00 12.96 2.07
N VAL A 286 4.13 13.38 2.65
CA VAL A 286 4.21 14.66 3.37
C VAL A 286 3.93 15.86 2.47
N ASP A 287 4.24 15.75 1.18
CA ASP A 287 4.03 16.75 0.13
C ASP A 287 2.66 16.65 -0.57
N ASN A 288 1.87 15.61 -0.28
CA ASN A 288 0.55 15.44 -0.88
C ASN A 288 -0.53 16.29 -0.17
N ILE A 289 -0.41 17.60 -0.35
CA ILE A 289 -1.31 18.58 0.26
C ILE A 289 -2.80 18.33 -0.04
N PRO A 290 -3.20 17.97 -1.28
CA PRO A 290 -4.60 17.63 -1.55
C PRO A 290 -5.12 16.47 -0.68
N SER A 291 -4.35 15.40 -0.53
CA SER A 291 -4.71 14.27 0.32
C SER A 291 -4.82 14.67 1.80
N TRP A 292 -3.89 15.48 2.30
CA TRP A 292 -3.95 16.02 3.66
C TRP A 292 -5.23 16.84 3.91
N ARG A 293 -5.61 17.71 2.98
CA ARG A 293 -6.84 18.52 3.09
C ARG A 293 -8.07 17.61 3.15
N MET A 294 -8.13 16.59 2.29
CA MET A 294 -9.22 15.64 2.24
C MET A 294 -9.38 14.86 3.56
N HIS A 295 -8.28 14.33 4.11
CA HIS A 295 -8.32 13.59 5.37
C HIS A 295 -8.67 14.49 6.57
N LYS A 296 -8.12 15.71 6.62
CA LYS A 296 -8.48 16.70 7.65
C LYS A 296 -9.98 17.04 7.64
N MET A 297 -10.63 16.98 6.50
CA MET A 297 -12.08 17.18 6.40
C MET A 297 -12.88 16.16 7.23
N LEU A 298 -12.39 14.92 7.39
CA LEU A 298 -12.95 13.90 8.26
C LEU A 298 -12.37 13.92 9.69
N GLY A 299 -11.50 14.89 9.99
CA GLY A 299 -10.87 15.02 11.31
C GLY A 299 -9.66 14.13 11.53
N PHE A 300 -9.14 13.45 10.51
CA PHE A 300 -7.86 12.74 10.62
C PHE A 300 -6.71 13.72 10.91
N LYS A 301 -5.77 13.26 11.73
CA LYS A 301 -4.59 14.04 12.11
C LYS A 301 -3.33 13.26 11.76
N ALA A 302 -2.25 13.96 11.46
CA ALA A 302 -0.94 13.33 11.40
C ALA A 302 -0.56 12.78 12.79
N THR A 303 0.10 11.63 12.79
CA THR A 303 0.72 11.06 14.00
C THR A 303 2.22 11.33 13.99
N GLU A 304 2.91 10.96 15.07
CA GLU A 304 4.37 10.99 15.11
C GLU A 304 5.03 9.86 14.30
N LYS A 305 4.25 8.94 13.75
CA LYS A 305 4.75 7.80 13.00
C LYS A 305 4.99 8.18 11.55
N SER A 306 6.19 7.94 11.08
CA SER A 306 6.65 8.25 9.73
C SER A 306 7.23 7.04 9.02
N MET A 307 7.27 7.09 7.71
CA MET A 307 7.85 6.07 6.85
C MET A 307 8.65 6.72 5.73
N ASN A 308 9.90 6.33 5.60
CA ASN A 308 10.72 6.64 4.43
C ASN A 308 10.70 5.48 3.45
N GLN A 309 10.61 5.79 2.18
CA GLN A 309 10.54 4.82 1.10
C GLN A 309 11.72 5.01 0.15
N PHE A 310 12.44 3.93 -0.12
CA PHE A 310 13.64 3.91 -0.95
C PHE A 310 13.52 2.88 -2.06
N VAL A 311 14.15 3.14 -3.20
CA VAL A 311 14.19 2.23 -4.34
C VAL A 311 15.61 1.92 -4.74
N ILE A 312 15.93 0.64 -4.87
CA ILE A 312 17.11 0.15 -5.55
C ILE A 312 16.69 -0.22 -6.98
N LYS A 313 17.28 0.45 -7.97
CA LYS A 313 16.96 0.19 -9.37
C LYS A 313 17.53 -1.16 -9.82
N SER A 314 16.72 -1.90 -10.57
CA SER A 314 17.22 -3.11 -11.25
C SER A 314 18.34 -2.74 -12.22
N THR A 315 19.42 -3.49 -12.16
CA THR A 315 20.58 -3.40 -13.07
C THR A 315 20.59 -4.51 -14.11
N MET A 316 19.54 -5.35 -14.16
CA MET A 316 19.45 -6.50 -15.07
C MET A 316 18.65 -6.22 -16.35
#